data_539228fb7af4abcca909c6d572da8257
#
_entry.id   539228fb7af4abcca909c6d572da8257
#
_cell.length_a   1.000
_cell.length_b   1.000
_cell.length_c   1.000
_cell.angle_alpha   90.00
_cell.angle_beta   90.00
_cell.angle_gamma   90.00
#
_symmetry.space_group_name_H-M   'P 1'
#
loop_
_entity.id
_entity.type
_entity.pdbx_description
1 polymer ?
#
loop_
_entity_poly.entity_id
_entity_poly.type
_entity_poly.pdbx_seq_one_letter_code
_entity_poly.pdbx_strand_id
1 'polypeptide(L)'
;MRYRKKQYTFGALRGVIYFLLPLVGLFSTALSPLPSSQSPSTAASSITATVAAVDTKARTLEVITGVGHALEVGRMQVPPPCKITVAGAPSQLGDLKRGNIVRIQYRKTADRNAAETIETIQLTPTGENR
;
A
#
# COMPACT_ATOMS: atom_id res chain seq x y z
N MET A 1 -8.49 -22.19 35.92
CA MET A 1 -8.90 -22.28 34.52
C MET A 1 -7.91 -23.17 33.76
N ARG A 2 -8.36 -24.32 33.31
CA ARG A 2 -7.51 -25.32 32.66
C ARG A 2 -7.65 -25.17 31.15
N TYR A 3 -6.60 -24.75 30.47
CA TYR A 3 -6.52 -24.74 29.01
C TYR A 3 -6.35 -26.17 28.49
N ARG A 4 -7.34 -26.68 27.76
CA ARG A 4 -7.24 -27.96 27.03
C ARG A 4 -6.48 -27.73 25.73
N LYS A 5 -5.28 -28.29 25.63
CA LYS A 5 -4.56 -28.44 24.36
C LYS A 5 -5.27 -29.49 23.50
N LYS A 6 -5.78 -29.09 22.33
CA LYS A 6 -6.24 -30.04 21.30
C LYS A 6 -5.01 -30.59 20.58
N GLN A 7 -4.78 -31.87 20.73
CA GLN A 7 -3.82 -32.65 19.96
C GLN A 7 -4.48 -33.01 18.63
N TYR A 8 -3.86 -32.62 17.54
CA TYR A 8 -4.23 -33.10 16.22
C TYR A 8 -3.34 -34.28 15.88
N THR A 9 -3.92 -35.46 15.87
CA THR A 9 -3.29 -36.72 15.41
C THR A 9 -3.23 -36.73 13.91
N PHE A 10 -2.03 -36.74 13.34
CA PHE A 10 -1.78 -37.04 11.94
C PHE A 10 -1.96 -38.53 11.67
N GLY A 11 -3.03 -38.90 11.01
CA GLY A 11 -3.24 -40.23 10.51
C GLY A 11 -2.46 -40.46 9.21
N ALA A 12 -1.48 -41.32 9.29
CA ALA A 12 -0.78 -41.85 8.12
C ALA A 12 -1.69 -42.85 7.40
N LEU A 13 -1.96 -42.64 6.14
CA LEU A 13 -2.53 -43.68 5.28
C LEU A 13 -1.55 -43.97 4.12
N ARG A 14 -0.93 -45.14 4.25
CA ARG A 14 -0.17 -45.84 3.20
C ARG A 14 -1.16 -46.33 2.17
N GLY A 15 -0.94 -45.98 0.91
CA GLY A 15 -1.61 -46.55 -0.24
C GLY A 15 -0.64 -46.65 -1.40
N VAL A 16 0.03 -47.77 -1.48
CA VAL A 16 0.81 -48.18 -2.66
C VAL A 16 -0.17 -48.70 -3.69
N ILE A 17 -0.23 -48.09 -4.86
CA ILE A 17 -0.80 -48.76 -6.07
C ILE A 17 0.14 -48.48 -7.23
N TYR A 18 0.88 -49.49 -7.60
CA TYR A 18 1.56 -49.62 -8.89
C TYR A 18 0.51 -49.81 -9.98
N PHE A 19 0.54 -48.97 -10.99
CA PHE A 19 0.00 -49.33 -12.30
C PHE A 19 0.99 -48.91 -13.39
N LEU A 20 1.67 -49.88 -13.88
CA LEU A 20 2.43 -49.86 -15.13
C LEU A 20 1.45 -49.95 -16.29
N LEU A 21 1.51 -49.00 -17.23
CA LEU A 21 1.24 -49.28 -18.63
C LEU A 21 1.76 -48.13 -19.51
N PRO A 22 2.52 -48.44 -20.56
CA PRO A 22 2.99 -47.44 -21.51
C PRO A 22 1.97 -47.31 -22.65
N LEU A 23 1.65 -46.11 -23.07
CA LEU A 23 1.13 -45.93 -24.42
C LEU A 23 1.60 -44.61 -25.01
N VAL A 24 2.33 -44.77 -26.06
CA VAL A 24 2.75 -43.82 -27.07
C VAL A 24 1.54 -43.02 -27.56
N GLY A 25 1.66 -41.68 -27.61
CA GLY A 25 0.59 -40.88 -28.19
C GLY A 25 0.96 -39.44 -28.37
N LEU A 26 1.46 -39.10 -29.54
CA LEU A 26 1.39 -37.82 -30.26
C LEU A 26 1.60 -36.52 -29.53
N PHE A 27 2.70 -35.89 -29.88
CA PHE A 27 2.98 -34.49 -29.76
C PHE A 27 1.83 -33.61 -30.30
N SER A 28 1.07 -33.02 -29.43
CA SER A 28 0.30 -31.81 -29.72
C SER A 28 0.89 -30.72 -28.90
N THR A 29 1.75 -29.91 -29.53
CA THR A 29 2.22 -28.64 -28.98
C THR A 29 1.06 -27.64 -28.98
N ALA A 30 0.23 -27.72 -27.97
CA ALA A 30 -0.67 -26.64 -27.68
C ALA A 30 0.18 -25.50 -27.06
N LEU A 31 0.45 -24.46 -27.85
CA LEU A 31 0.85 -23.16 -27.32
C LEU A 31 -0.29 -22.68 -26.42
N SER A 32 -0.17 -22.94 -25.13
CA SER A 32 -1.02 -22.31 -24.13
C SER A 32 -0.63 -20.84 -24.09
N PRO A 33 -1.54 -19.91 -24.37
CA PRO A 33 -1.27 -18.51 -24.12
C PRO A 33 -1.05 -18.38 -22.62
N LEU A 34 0.12 -17.88 -22.25
CA LEU A 34 0.43 -17.46 -20.89
C LEU A 34 -0.71 -16.56 -20.40
N PRO A 35 -1.34 -16.87 -19.26
CA PRO A 35 -2.26 -15.91 -18.66
C PRO A 35 -1.44 -14.66 -18.34
N SER A 36 -1.68 -13.61 -19.08
CA SER A 36 -1.20 -12.28 -18.74
C SER A 36 -1.75 -12.01 -17.36
N SER A 37 -0.89 -12.12 -16.36
CA SER A 37 -1.17 -11.64 -15.00
C SER A 37 -1.37 -10.15 -15.13
N GLN A 38 -2.58 -9.75 -15.44
CA GLN A 38 -3.03 -8.39 -15.25
C GLN A 38 -3.05 -8.21 -13.72
N SER A 39 -1.90 -7.81 -13.19
CA SER A 39 -1.86 -7.20 -11.87
C SER A 39 -2.93 -6.13 -11.87
N PRO A 40 -3.87 -6.13 -10.90
CA PRO A 40 -4.84 -5.05 -10.82
C PRO A 40 -4.02 -3.77 -10.72
N SER A 41 -4.08 -2.96 -11.76
CA SER A 41 -3.47 -1.65 -11.81
C SER A 41 -4.21 -0.81 -10.76
N THR A 42 -3.74 -0.91 -9.53
CA THR A 42 -4.20 -0.06 -8.45
C THR A 42 -3.70 1.32 -8.81
N ALA A 43 -4.56 2.13 -9.41
CA ALA A 43 -4.21 3.45 -9.89
C ALA A 43 -3.62 4.26 -8.74
N ALA A 44 -2.36 4.63 -8.88
CA ALA A 44 -1.73 5.56 -7.95
C ALA A 44 -2.42 6.91 -8.13
N SER A 45 -2.99 7.42 -7.07
CA SER A 45 -3.63 8.74 -7.03
C SER A 45 -2.70 9.73 -6.37
N SER A 46 -2.75 10.98 -6.81
CA SER A 46 -1.97 12.06 -6.22
C SER A 46 -2.91 13.14 -5.67
N ILE A 47 -2.59 13.63 -4.49
CA ILE A 47 -3.37 14.66 -3.80
C ILE A 47 -2.43 15.68 -3.16
N THR A 48 -2.82 16.94 -3.18
CA THR A 48 -2.17 17.99 -2.40
C THR A 48 -3.07 18.33 -1.20
N ALA A 49 -2.50 18.31 -0.02
CA ALA A 49 -3.24 18.45 1.22
C ALA A 49 -2.41 19.18 2.29
N THR A 50 -3.09 19.67 3.33
CA THR A 50 -2.44 20.22 4.51
C THR A 50 -2.45 19.20 5.65
N VAL A 51 -1.32 19.00 6.29
CA VAL A 51 -1.21 18.08 7.43
C VAL A 51 -2.02 18.62 8.61
N ALA A 52 -3.00 17.86 9.08
CA ALA A 52 -3.81 18.17 10.25
C ALA A 52 -3.25 17.54 11.52
N ALA A 53 -2.86 16.26 11.45
CA ALA A 53 -2.25 15.53 12.56
C ALA A 53 -1.35 14.41 12.05
N VAL A 54 -0.36 14.05 12.85
CA VAL A 54 0.57 12.96 12.59
C VAL A 54 0.59 12.03 13.80
N ASP A 55 0.31 10.75 13.58
CA ASP A 55 0.48 9.71 14.58
C ASP A 55 1.59 8.75 14.16
N THR A 56 2.74 8.91 14.79
CA THR A 56 3.92 8.09 14.49
C THR A 56 3.80 6.66 15.01
N LYS A 57 3.03 6.45 16.10
CA LYS A 57 2.81 5.12 16.68
C LYS A 57 1.86 4.28 15.82
N ALA A 58 0.73 4.86 15.44
CA ALA A 58 -0.24 4.22 14.57
C ALA A 58 0.18 4.28 13.08
N ARG A 59 1.24 5.05 12.76
CA ARG A 59 1.69 5.33 11.39
C ARG A 59 0.56 5.84 10.50
N THR A 60 -0.17 6.81 11.00
CA THR A 60 -1.28 7.46 10.29
C THR A 60 -1.03 8.95 10.13
N LEU A 61 -1.51 9.48 9.02
CA LEU A 61 -1.45 10.89 8.69
C LEU A 61 -2.89 11.37 8.45
N GLU A 62 -3.30 12.39 9.19
CA GLU A 62 -4.54 13.10 8.92
C GLU A 62 -4.23 14.33 8.08
N VAL A 63 -4.97 14.50 7.00
CA VAL A 63 -4.77 15.59 6.05
C VAL A 63 -6.09 16.28 5.76
N ILE A 64 -6.01 17.58 5.55
CA ILE A 64 -7.13 18.40 5.12
C ILE A 64 -6.96 18.69 3.64
N THR A 65 -7.95 18.33 2.87
CA THR A 65 -8.08 18.70 1.47
C THR A 65 -9.21 19.67 1.32
N GLY A 66 -9.12 20.55 0.36
CA GLY A 66 -10.18 21.51 0.10
C GLY A 66 -10.29 21.80 -1.38
N VAL A 67 -11.51 21.79 -1.89
CA VAL A 67 -11.84 22.32 -3.21
C VAL A 67 -12.96 23.35 -2.99
N GLY A 68 -12.61 24.61 -3.25
CA GLY A 68 -13.55 25.71 -3.00
C GLY A 68 -13.83 25.93 -1.51
N HIS A 69 -15.09 25.84 -1.10
CA HIS A 69 -15.50 26.05 0.30
C HIS A 69 -15.67 24.73 1.10
N ALA A 70 -15.47 23.59 0.48
CA ALA A 70 -15.57 22.31 1.14
C ALA A 70 -14.18 21.85 1.63
N LEU A 71 -14.04 21.67 2.95
CA LEU A 71 -12.88 21.05 3.57
C LEU A 71 -13.23 19.60 3.91
N GLU A 72 -12.37 18.69 3.49
CA GLU A 72 -12.49 17.29 3.80
C GLU A 72 -11.27 16.82 4.60
N VAL A 73 -11.52 16.13 5.70
CA VAL A 73 -10.48 15.51 6.50
C VAL A 73 -10.33 14.06 6.09
N GLY A 74 -9.19 13.73 5.50
CA GLY A 74 -8.83 12.37 5.11
C GLY A 74 -7.83 11.77 6.07
N ARG A 75 -7.94 10.45 6.32
CA ARG A 75 -6.94 9.70 7.07
C ARG A 75 -6.23 8.74 6.13
N MET A 76 -4.91 8.73 6.20
CA MET A 76 -4.06 7.87 5.38
C MET A 76 -3.17 7.00 6.25
N GLN A 77 -2.99 5.75 5.85
CA GLN A 77 -1.98 4.88 6.42
C GLN A 77 -0.62 5.18 5.79
N VAL A 78 0.42 5.26 6.59
CA VAL A 78 1.80 5.49 6.13
C VAL A 78 2.63 4.25 6.40
N PRO A 79 2.66 3.26 5.50
CA PRO A 79 3.43 2.03 5.70
C PRO A 79 4.93 2.31 5.75
N PRO A 80 5.76 1.42 6.33
CA PRO A 80 7.21 1.60 6.43
C PRO A 80 7.94 1.94 5.13
N PRO A 81 7.57 1.36 3.95
CA PRO A 81 8.26 1.66 2.70
C PRO A 81 7.88 3.02 2.10
N CYS A 82 6.98 3.79 2.72
CA CYS A 82 6.62 5.12 2.25
C CYS A 82 7.84 6.05 2.25
N LYS A 83 8.10 6.70 1.12
CA LYS A 83 9.16 7.70 0.97
C LYS A 83 8.64 9.05 1.44
N ILE A 84 9.30 9.64 2.43
CA ILE A 84 8.94 10.95 2.98
C ILE A 84 10.08 11.91 2.71
N THR A 85 9.76 13.06 2.13
CA THR A 85 10.72 14.12 1.80
C THR A 85 10.23 15.43 2.40
N VAL A 86 11.05 16.05 3.21
CA VAL A 86 10.79 17.37 3.82
C VAL A 86 11.84 18.34 3.32
N ALA A 87 11.42 19.42 2.70
CA ALA A 87 12.32 20.43 2.13
C ALA A 87 13.37 19.86 1.16
N GLY A 88 13.01 18.82 0.41
CA GLY A 88 13.90 18.15 -0.54
C GLY A 88 14.85 17.12 0.08
N ALA A 89 14.83 16.91 1.39
CA ALA A 89 15.67 15.94 2.09
C ALA A 89 14.83 14.72 2.54
N PRO A 90 15.39 13.49 2.46
CA PRO A 90 14.75 12.30 3.02
C PRO A 90 14.50 12.49 4.51
N SER A 91 13.30 12.18 4.96
CA SER A 91 12.83 12.47 6.31
C SER A 91 11.93 11.36 6.84
N GLN A 92 11.52 11.47 8.10
CA GLN A 92 10.63 10.51 8.76
C GLN A 92 9.24 11.09 8.95
N LEU A 93 8.28 10.22 9.27
CA LEU A 93 6.90 10.64 9.53
C LEU A 93 6.79 11.68 10.66
N GLY A 94 7.63 11.57 11.68
CA GLY A 94 7.68 12.52 12.80
C GLY A 94 8.18 13.91 12.46
N ASP A 95 8.84 14.07 11.31
CA ASP A 95 9.35 15.38 10.85
C ASP A 95 8.26 16.22 10.18
N LEU A 96 7.15 15.58 9.80
CA LEU A 96 5.98 16.28 9.29
C LEU A 96 5.27 17.02 10.41
N LYS A 97 5.03 18.30 10.20
CA LYS A 97 4.37 19.16 11.18
C LYS A 97 2.97 19.52 10.70
N ARG A 98 2.08 19.72 11.67
CA ARG A 98 0.77 20.29 11.40
C ARG A 98 0.91 21.62 10.63
N GLY A 99 0.11 21.78 9.59
CA GLY A 99 0.16 22.96 8.72
C GLY A 99 1.11 22.81 7.54
N ASN A 100 1.97 21.77 7.47
CA ASN A 100 2.75 21.52 6.26
C ASN A 100 1.83 21.23 5.08
N ILE A 101 2.13 21.83 3.95
CA ILE A 101 1.48 21.47 2.70
C ILE A 101 2.26 20.33 2.08
N VAL A 102 1.60 19.23 1.77
CA VAL A 102 2.21 18.02 1.26
C VAL A 102 1.55 17.57 -0.03
N ARG A 103 2.35 17.03 -0.93
CA ARG A 103 1.89 16.23 -2.06
C ARG A 103 2.03 14.78 -1.69
N ILE A 104 0.95 14.02 -1.77
CA ILE A 104 0.91 12.62 -1.40
C ILE A 104 0.52 11.80 -2.62
N GLN A 105 1.37 10.84 -2.95
CA GLN A 105 1.00 9.76 -3.86
C GLN A 105 0.54 8.59 -3.00
N TYR A 106 -0.65 8.09 -3.26
CA TYR A 106 -1.25 7.03 -2.48
C TYR A 106 -1.94 6.01 -3.36
N ARG A 107 -2.08 4.83 -2.81
CA ARG A 107 -2.84 3.75 -3.41
C ARG A 107 -4.11 3.54 -2.61
N LYS A 108 -5.23 3.55 -3.31
CA LYS A 108 -6.53 3.26 -2.70
C LYS A 108 -6.75 1.74 -2.70
N THR A 109 -6.95 1.17 -1.53
CA THR A 109 -7.44 -0.20 -1.35
C THR A 109 -8.90 -0.17 -0.91
N ALA A 110 -9.57 -1.34 -0.87
CA ALA A 110 -10.99 -1.42 -0.50
C ALA A 110 -11.30 -0.72 0.83
N ASP A 111 -10.39 -0.81 1.81
CA ASP A 111 -10.63 -0.39 3.19
C ASP A 111 -9.84 0.85 3.61
N ARG A 112 -8.82 1.24 2.86
CA ARG A 112 -7.92 2.33 3.28
C ARG A 112 -7.11 2.94 2.16
N ASN A 113 -6.64 4.17 2.39
CA ASN A 113 -5.67 4.84 1.55
C ASN A 113 -4.27 4.63 2.14
N ALA A 114 -3.35 4.07 1.38
CA ALA A 114 -1.97 3.84 1.78
C ALA A 114 -1.03 4.80 1.04
N ALA A 115 -0.31 5.64 1.77
CA ALA A 115 0.64 6.57 1.19
C ALA A 115 1.90 5.81 0.71
N GLU A 116 2.34 6.12 -0.50
CA GLU A 116 3.58 5.60 -1.10
C GLU A 116 4.70 6.64 -1.06
N THR A 117 4.35 7.90 -1.31
CA THR A 117 5.30 9.01 -1.28
C THR A 117 4.63 10.23 -0.67
N ILE A 118 5.33 10.92 0.21
CA ILE A 118 4.91 12.18 0.83
C ILE A 118 6.03 13.19 0.63
N GLU A 119 5.72 14.30 0.01
CA GLU A 119 6.65 15.39 -0.24
C GLU A 119 6.07 16.70 0.29
N THR A 120 6.83 17.43 1.11
CA THR A 120 6.42 18.76 1.54
C THR A 120 6.64 19.76 0.42
N ILE A 121 5.60 20.53 0.13
CA ILE A 121 5.66 21.64 -0.80
C ILE A 121 5.98 22.91 0.01
N GLN A 122 7.14 23.48 -0.25
CA GLN A 122 7.43 24.84 0.25
C GLN A 122 6.77 25.82 -0.71
N LEU A 123 5.78 26.53 -0.20
CA LEU A 123 5.32 27.74 -0.88
C LEU A 123 6.44 28.76 -0.72
N THR A 124 7.31 28.87 -1.71
CA THR A 124 8.20 30.01 -1.79
C THR A 124 7.28 31.21 -1.96
N PRO A 125 7.25 32.16 -1.01
CA PRO A 125 6.53 33.41 -1.25
C PRO A 125 7.17 34.01 -2.49
N THR A 126 6.38 34.11 -3.56
CA THR A 126 6.80 34.84 -4.76
C THR A 126 7.17 36.22 -4.27
N GLY A 127 8.49 36.50 -4.25
CA GLY A 127 9.00 37.78 -3.80
C GLY A 127 8.28 38.87 -4.57
N GLU A 128 7.55 39.63 -3.83
CA GLU A 128 6.99 40.90 -4.28
C GLU A 128 8.17 41.77 -4.66
N ASN A 129 8.50 41.80 -5.94
CA ASN A 129 9.39 42.79 -6.49
C ASN A 129 8.67 44.12 -6.36
N ARG A 130 9.04 44.88 -5.36
CA ARG A 130 8.86 46.32 -5.32
C ARG A 130 9.95 46.99 -6.13
#